data_df5252fbf3761398ce4804f00a0bf3a8
#
_entry.id   df5252fbf3761398ce4804f00a0bf3a8
#
_cell.length_a   1.000
_cell.length_b   1.000
_cell.length_c   1.000
_cell.angle_alpha   90.00
_cell.angle_beta   90.00
_cell.angle_gamma   90.00
#
_symmetry.space_group_name_H-M   'P 1'
#
loop_
_entity.id
_entity.type
_entity.pdbx_description
1 polymer ?
#
loop_
_entity_poly.entity_id
_entity_poly.type
_entity_poly.pdbx_seq_one_letter_code
_entity_poly.pdbx_strand_id
1 'polypeptide(L)'
;MYKSSSIHESGSDSKIGILLANLGTPDAPTAKAVKPYLRQFLSDTRVIEPPPPKWIWQLILNIVILNLRPRRSAKLYKSVWDTHGKGSPLLSISKMQKKAISSELERRLPGKFSVTLGMCYGNPSMASALGELEAQGCNKILVLPLYPQYAASSTGSVFDAVARELSSWRNVPDIRFISSYNKEDLYIEALANSVKEYQKINGKPDFLLMSYHGIPKKYFDKGDNYPCQCCKTSFLLASKLNLKPEQYKMTFQSRLGVAEWMKDYTDETLKSLPAKGIKSCLLYTSPSPRD
;
A
#
# COMPACT_ATOMS: atom_id res chain seq x y z
N MET A 1 -4.99 -26.32 -16.54
CA MET A 1 -5.36 -27.37 -15.54
C MET A 1 -5.55 -26.64 -14.21
N TYR A 2 -6.67 -26.87 -13.51
CA TYR A 2 -6.93 -26.21 -12.22
C TYR A 2 -6.08 -26.86 -11.11
N LYS A 3 -5.68 -26.05 -10.12
CA LYS A 3 -5.00 -26.55 -8.92
C LYS A 3 -5.97 -27.45 -8.13
N SER A 4 -5.48 -28.60 -7.68
CA SER A 4 -6.21 -29.44 -6.74
C SER A 4 -6.30 -28.73 -5.40
N SER A 5 -7.48 -28.63 -4.81
CA SER A 5 -7.67 -28.19 -3.44
C SER A 5 -7.70 -29.38 -2.49
N SER A 6 -7.28 -29.16 -1.24
CA SER A 6 -7.45 -30.16 -0.19
C SER A 6 -8.95 -30.43 0.03
N ILE A 7 -9.33 -31.71 0.12
CA ILE A 7 -10.69 -32.11 0.49
C ILE A 7 -10.85 -31.83 1.98
N HIS A 8 -11.59 -30.80 2.32
CA HIS A 8 -11.95 -30.54 3.71
C HIS A 8 -13.30 -31.21 3.99
N GLU A 9 -13.35 -32.06 5.00
CA GLU A 9 -14.59 -32.71 5.44
C GLU A 9 -15.61 -31.66 5.88
N SER A 10 -16.85 -31.80 5.39
CA SER A 10 -17.97 -30.96 5.78
C SER A 10 -18.29 -31.25 7.25
N GLY A 11 -17.99 -30.30 8.15
CA GLY A 11 -18.35 -30.45 9.57
C GLY A 11 -17.33 -29.89 10.57
N SER A 12 -16.11 -29.56 10.17
CA SER A 12 -15.20 -28.84 11.05
C SER A 12 -15.52 -27.34 11.04
N ASP A 13 -15.47 -26.67 12.19
CA ASP A 13 -15.52 -25.23 12.34
C ASP A 13 -14.39 -24.60 11.50
N SER A 14 -14.66 -24.26 10.24
CA SER A 14 -13.65 -23.75 9.32
C SER A 14 -13.17 -22.37 9.80
N LYS A 15 -11.86 -22.18 9.85
CA LYS A 15 -11.26 -20.89 10.17
C LYS A 15 -11.59 -19.87 9.08
N ILE A 16 -11.71 -18.61 9.50
CA ILE A 16 -11.80 -17.48 8.57
C ILE A 16 -10.38 -17.01 8.26
N GLY A 17 -10.02 -17.04 7.00
CA GLY A 17 -8.74 -16.50 6.52
C GLY A 17 -8.78 -14.98 6.45
N ILE A 18 -7.69 -14.33 6.87
CA ILE A 18 -7.46 -12.90 6.66
C ILE A 18 -6.17 -12.76 5.86
N LEU A 19 -6.31 -12.30 4.64
CA LEU A 19 -5.19 -11.97 3.76
C LEU A 19 -4.87 -10.48 3.88
N LEU A 20 -3.80 -10.15 4.59
CA LEU A 20 -3.24 -8.81 4.54
C LEU A 20 -2.45 -8.65 3.25
N ALA A 21 -2.74 -7.60 2.48
CA ALA A 21 -2.11 -7.39 1.18
C ALA A 21 -1.37 -6.06 1.12
N ASN A 22 -0.14 -6.06 0.59
CA ASN A 22 0.65 -4.85 0.43
C ASN A 22 1.37 -4.83 -0.93
N LEU A 23 2.00 -3.70 -1.27
CA LEU A 23 2.68 -3.47 -2.55
C LEU A 23 3.77 -4.51 -2.82
N GLY A 24 4.64 -4.68 -1.84
CA GLY A 24 5.81 -5.53 -1.97
C GLY A 24 7.12 -4.76 -2.12
N THR A 25 8.19 -5.52 -2.13
CA THR A 25 9.56 -5.02 -2.11
C THR A 25 10.47 -6.04 -2.78
N PRO A 26 11.60 -5.65 -3.37
CA PRO A 26 12.58 -6.63 -3.82
C PRO A 26 13.14 -7.45 -2.64
N ASP A 27 13.62 -8.66 -2.91
CA ASP A 27 14.15 -9.55 -1.86
C ASP A 27 15.48 -9.03 -1.25
N ALA A 28 16.20 -8.17 -2.00
CA ALA A 28 17.44 -7.55 -1.55
C ALA A 28 17.68 -6.23 -2.28
N PRO A 29 18.48 -5.28 -1.72
CA PRO A 29 18.80 -4.01 -2.36
C PRO A 29 19.90 -4.15 -3.41
N THR A 30 19.79 -5.17 -4.27
CA THR A 30 20.73 -5.48 -5.37
C THR A 30 20.05 -5.38 -6.71
N ALA A 31 20.80 -5.02 -7.75
CA ALA A 31 20.22 -4.92 -9.10
C ALA A 31 19.58 -6.25 -9.56
N LYS A 32 20.15 -7.39 -9.15
CA LYS A 32 19.65 -8.74 -9.46
C LYS A 32 18.27 -8.96 -8.83
N ALA A 33 18.08 -8.62 -7.57
CA ALA A 33 16.79 -8.79 -6.87
C ALA A 33 15.76 -7.72 -7.26
N VAL A 34 16.21 -6.49 -7.54
CA VAL A 34 15.33 -5.39 -7.97
C VAL A 34 14.76 -5.61 -9.37
N LYS A 35 15.47 -6.28 -10.27
CA LYS A 35 15.03 -6.49 -11.66
C LYS A 35 13.71 -7.26 -11.78
N PRO A 36 13.52 -8.46 -11.16
CA PRO A 36 12.24 -9.17 -11.21
C PRO A 36 11.11 -8.40 -10.52
N TYR A 37 11.37 -7.75 -9.40
CA TYR A 37 10.40 -6.88 -8.73
C TYR A 37 9.91 -5.76 -9.65
N LEU A 38 10.83 -5.01 -10.27
CA LEU A 38 10.47 -3.94 -11.22
C LEU A 38 9.72 -4.47 -12.44
N ARG A 39 10.05 -5.68 -12.92
CA ARG A 39 9.31 -6.29 -14.02
C ARG A 39 7.86 -6.52 -13.65
N GLN A 40 7.57 -7.12 -12.51
CA GLN A 40 6.21 -7.34 -12.03
C GLN A 40 5.47 -6.00 -11.89
N PHE A 41 6.07 -5.06 -11.19
CA PHE A 41 5.49 -3.76 -10.88
C PHE A 41 5.19 -2.92 -12.13
N LEU A 42 6.13 -2.81 -13.06
CA LEU A 42 5.99 -1.99 -14.27
C LEU A 42 5.19 -2.67 -15.40
N SER A 43 4.92 -3.97 -15.27
CA SER A 43 4.01 -4.70 -16.15
C SER A 43 2.55 -4.59 -15.74
N ASP A 44 2.27 -4.11 -14.53
CA ASP A 44 0.90 -3.92 -14.06
C ASP A 44 0.25 -2.72 -14.76
N THR A 45 -0.79 -2.98 -15.53
CA THR A 45 -1.52 -1.96 -16.30
C THR A 45 -2.32 -1.00 -15.43
N ARG A 46 -2.59 -1.35 -14.16
CA ARG A 46 -3.18 -0.41 -13.20
C ARG A 46 -2.17 0.61 -12.67
N VAL A 47 -0.89 0.25 -12.66
CA VAL A 47 0.19 1.14 -12.24
C VAL A 47 0.63 2.02 -13.41
N ILE A 48 0.81 1.41 -14.57
CA ILE A 48 1.20 2.10 -15.81
C ILE A 48 0.22 1.70 -16.90
N GLU A 49 -0.60 2.65 -17.34
CA GLU A 49 -1.40 2.50 -18.55
C GLU A 49 -0.55 2.84 -19.79
N PRO A 50 0.05 1.85 -20.45
CA PRO A 50 0.84 2.14 -21.65
C PRO A 50 -0.06 2.55 -22.79
N PRO A 51 0.40 3.50 -23.65
CA PRO A 51 -0.31 3.77 -24.89
C PRO A 51 -0.31 2.54 -25.81
N PRO A 52 -1.35 2.35 -26.63
CA PRO A 52 -1.37 1.28 -27.60
C PRO A 52 -0.30 1.53 -28.72
N PRO A 53 0.28 0.46 -29.29
CA PRO A 53 0.05 -0.92 -28.91
C PRO A 53 0.88 -1.36 -27.70
N LYS A 54 0.26 -2.14 -26.78
CA LYS A 54 0.86 -2.55 -25.48
C LYS A 54 2.18 -3.33 -25.61
N TRP A 55 2.41 -4.02 -26.72
CA TRP A 55 3.64 -4.78 -26.93
C TRP A 55 4.90 -3.89 -27.03
N ILE A 56 4.76 -2.65 -27.51
CA ILE A 56 5.86 -1.68 -27.54
C ILE A 56 6.33 -1.37 -26.10
N TRP A 57 5.40 -1.20 -25.18
CA TRP A 57 5.75 -1.00 -23.79
C TRP A 57 6.53 -2.19 -23.21
N GLN A 58 6.10 -3.42 -23.50
CA GLN A 58 6.81 -4.61 -23.06
C GLN A 58 8.23 -4.69 -23.64
N LEU A 59 8.42 -4.26 -24.88
CA LEU A 59 9.73 -4.19 -25.49
C LEU A 59 10.62 -3.17 -24.79
N ILE A 60 10.13 -1.93 -24.60
CA ILE A 60 10.84 -0.85 -23.89
C ILE A 60 11.16 -1.30 -22.45
N LEU A 61 10.21 -1.90 -21.76
CA LEU A 61 10.39 -2.40 -20.40
C LEU A 61 11.54 -3.40 -20.33
N ASN A 62 11.53 -4.42 -21.18
CA ASN A 62 12.49 -5.52 -21.10
C ASN A 62 13.89 -5.14 -21.65
N ILE A 63 13.96 -4.35 -22.73
CA ILE A 63 15.23 -4.02 -23.37
C ILE A 63 15.89 -2.80 -22.71
N VAL A 64 15.12 -1.77 -22.35
CA VAL A 64 15.68 -0.52 -21.86
C VAL A 64 15.58 -0.43 -20.33
N ILE A 65 14.35 -0.42 -19.80
CA ILE A 65 14.12 -0.08 -18.41
C ILE A 65 14.75 -1.11 -17.47
N LEU A 66 14.53 -2.39 -17.70
CA LEU A 66 15.03 -3.48 -16.85
C LEU A 66 16.54 -3.75 -16.98
N ASN A 67 17.22 -3.09 -17.90
CA ASN A 67 18.69 -3.16 -17.98
C ASN A 67 19.38 -1.93 -17.34
N LEU A 68 18.73 -0.77 -17.34
CA LEU A 68 19.32 0.46 -16.81
C LEU A 68 18.84 0.79 -15.39
N ARG A 69 17.52 0.71 -15.15
CA ARG A 69 16.89 1.18 -13.91
C ARG A 69 17.24 0.34 -12.64
N PRO A 70 17.41 -1.00 -12.71
CA PRO A 70 17.66 -1.78 -11.51
C PRO A 70 18.90 -1.36 -10.71
N ARG A 71 19.98 -0.95 -11.38
CA ARG A 71 21.20 -0.47 -10.71
C ARG A 71 20.96 0.83 -9.93
N ARG A 72 20.21 1.77 -10.52
CA ARG A 72 19.87 3.04 -9.87
C ARG A 72 18.89 2.80 -8.72
N SER A 73 17.85 2.00 -8.94
CA SER A 73 16.87 1.67 -7.92
C SER A 73 17.50 0.90 -6.76
N ALA A 74 18.44 -0.02 -7.00
CA ALA A 74 19.14 -0.75 -5.94
C ALA A 74 19.91 0.20 -4.99
N LYS A 75 20.50 1.28 -5.51
CA LYS A 75 21.16 2.30 -4.68
C LYS A 75 20.14 3.01 -3.75
N LEU A 76 18.96 3.35 -4.27
CA LEU A 76 17.88 3.97 -3.48
C LEU A 76 17.33 3.00 -2.44
N TYR A 77 17.12 1.73 -2.81
CA TYR A 77 16.70 0.72 -1.83
C TYR A 77 17.77 0.54 -0.74
N LYS A 78 19.04 0.56 -1.11
CA LYS A 78 20.15 0.42 -0.12
C LYS A 78 20.15 1.55 0.91
N SER A 79 19.79 2.78 0.54
CA SER A 79 19.78 3.92 1.49
C SER A 79 18.67 3.83 2.56
N VAL A 80 17.61 3.07 2.29
CA VAL A 80 16.49 2.85 3.23
C VAL A 80 16.47 1.41 3.78
N TRP A 81 17.39 0.56 3.29
CA TRP A 81 17.42 -0.84 3.65
C TRP A 81 18.15 -1.02 4.97
N ASP A 82 17.59 -1.86 5.79
CA ASP A 82 18.29 -2.36 6.97
C ASP A 82 18.74 -1.31 8.00
N THR A 83 18.07 -0.15 8.03
CA THR A 83 18.34 0.88 9.04
C THR A 83 18.26 0.36 10.48
N HIS A 84 17.67 -0.84 10.68
CA HIS A 84 17.51 -1.49 11.98
C HIS A 84 17.76 -3.01 11.96
N GLY A 85 18.58 -3.55 11.05
CA GLY A 85 18.91 -4.97 10.96
C GLY A 85 17.75 -5.88 10.52
N LYS A 86 16.70 -5.35 9.85
CA LYS A 86 15.47 -6.09 9.54
C LYS A 86 15.14 -6.18 8.06
N GLY A 87 16.04 -5.77 7.18
CA GLY A 87 15.83 -5.78 5.73
C GLY A 87 14.93 -4.65 5.23
N SER A 88 13.98 -4.92 4.33
CA SER A 88 13.04 -3.92 3.83
C SER A 88 12.11 -3.41 4.95
N PRO A 89 12.06 -2.09 5.20
CA PRO A 89 11.14 -1.50 6.18
C PRO A 89 9.68 -1.87 5.89
N LEU A 90 9.26 -1.83 4.63
CA LEU A 90 7.93 -2.23 4.23
C LEU A 90 7.58 -3.64 4.70
N LEU A 91 8.46 -4.60 4.38
CA LEU A 91 8.21 -6.01 4.72
C LEU A 91 8.23 -6.22 6.23
N SER A 92 9.17 -5.59 6.94
CA SER A 92 9.28 -5.72 8.40
C SER A 92 8.08 -5.12 9.12
N ILE A 93 7.62 -3.94 8.70
CA ILE A 93 6.41 -3.30 9.25
C ILE A 93 5.16 -4.14 8.93
N SER A 94 5.01 -4.62 7.69
CA SER A 94 3.87 -5.49 7.33
C SER A 94 3.84 -6.79 8.15
N LYS A 95 5.01 -7.38 8.44
CA LYS A 95 5.11 -8.54 9.35
C LYS A 95 4.71 -8.20 10.80
N MET A 96 5.11 -7.02 11.29
CA MET A 96 4.68 -6.55 12.61
C MET A 96 3.16 -6.32 12.67
N GLN A 97 2.58 -5.72 11.62
CA GLN A 97 1.13 -5.56 11.49
C GLN A 97 0.42 -6.92 11.46
N LYS A 98 0.90 -7.88 10.64
CA LYS A 98 0.39 -9.27 10.65
C LYS A 98 0.38 -9.83 12.08
N LYS A 99 1.51 -9.75 12.79
CA LYS A 99 1.63 -10.26 14.15
C LYS A 99 0.64 -9.60 15.12
N ALA A 100 0.53 -8.28 15.08
CA ALA A 100 -0.36 -7.54 15.98
C ALA A 100 -1.84 -7.88 15.71
N ILE A 101 -2.26 -7.94 14.45
CA ILE A 101 -3.62 -8.32 14.06
C ILE A 101 -3.90 -9.77 14.47
N SER A 102 -2.98 -10.70 14.21
CA SER A 102 -3.14 -12.11 14.61
C SER A 102 -3.30 -12.24 16.12
N SER A 103 -2.47 -11.54 16.91
CA SER A 103 -2.55 -11.58 18.37
C SER A 103 -3.84 -10.99 18.90
N GLU A 104 -4.33 -9.91 18.33
CA GLU A 104 -5.58 -9.27 18.76
C GLU A 104 -6.81 -10.12 18.39
N LEU A 105 -6.82 -10.75 17.22
CA LEU A 105 -7.88 -11.67 16.82
C LEU A 105 -7.90 -12.92 17.67
N GLU A 106 -6.73 -13.49 17.97
CA GLU A 106 -6.62 -14.67 18.85
C GLU A 106 -7.10 -14.34 20.27
N ARG A 107 -6.80 -13.15 20.79
CA ARG A 107 -7.28 -12.68 22.10
C ARG A 107 -8.81 -12.53 22.14
N ARG A 108 -9.43 -12.02 21.03
CA ARG A 108 -10.89 -11.80 20.99
C ARG A 108 -11.69 -13.06 20.69
N LEU A 109 -11.21 -13.87 19.75
CA LEU A 109 -11.90 -15.04 19.22
C LEU A 109 -10.90 -16.17 18.97
N PRO A 110 -10.47 -16.88 20.02
CA PRO A 110 -9.44 -17.91 19.94
C PRO A 110 -9.75 -18.98 18.88
N GLY A 111 -8.76 -19.32 18.07
CA GLY A 111 -8.81 -20.38 17.07
C GLY A 111 -9.68 -20.13 15.85
N LYS A 112 -10.40 -19.00 15.77
CA LYS A 112 -11.36 -18.72 14.69
C LYS A 112 -10.73 -18.12 13.42
N PHE A 113 -9.55 -17.52 13.53
CA PHE A 113 -8.93 -16.81 12.41
C PHE A 113 -7.55 -17.35 12.07
N SER A 114 -7.21 -17.19 10.79
CA SER A 114 -5.87 -17.41 10.26
C SER A 114 -5.44 -16.18 9.47
N VAL A 115 -4.28 -15.62 9.79
CA VAL A 115 -3.82 -14.36 9.15
C VAL A 115 -2.56 -14.62 8.33
N THR A 116 -2.59 -14.27 7.05
CA THR A 116 -1.43 -14.33 6.16
C THR A 116 -1.09 -12.96 5.58
N LEU A 117 0.10 -12.83 5.02
CA LEU A 117 0.59 -11.62 4.37
C LEU A 117 0.98 -11.95 2.93
N GLY A 118 0.38 -11.27 1.97
CA GLY A 118 0.69 -11.38 0.54
C GLY A 118 1.15 -10.04 -0.04
N MET A 119 2.13 -10.09 -0.93
CA MET A 119 2.63 -8.94 -1.66
C MET A 119 2.14 -8.98 -3.11
N CYS A 120 1.74 -7.82 -3.66
CA CYS A 120 1.40 -7.72 -5.08
C CYS A 120 2.61 -8.03 -5.96
N TYR A 121 3.79 -7.58 -5.52
CA TYR A 121 5.05 -7.77 -6.24
C TYR A 121 6.14 -8.25 -5.27
N GLY A 122 6.86 -9.30 -5.66
CA GLY A 122 7.89 -9.92 -4.81
C GLY A 122 7.33 -10.91 -3.79
N ASN A 123 7.98 -11.03 -2.63
CA ASN A 123 7.71 -12.07 -1.64
C ASN A 123 7.37 -11.51 -0.24
N PRO A 124 6.53 -12.23 0.55
CA PRO A 124 5.76 -13.43 0.18
C PRO A 124 4.70 -13.11 -0.91
N SER A 125 4.56 -13.97 -1.90
CA SER A 125 3.65 -13.71 -3.01
C SER A 125 2.18 -13.85 -2.59
N MET A 126 1.27 -13.23 -3.37
CA MET A 126 -0.17 -13.40 -3.18
C MET A 126 -0.58 -14.87 -3.29
N ALA A 127 0.02 -15.59 -4.24
CA ALA A 127 -0.23 -17.03 -4.43
C ALA A 127 0.19 -17.86 -3.21
N SER A 128 1.37 -17.58 -2.63
CA SER A 128 1.82 -18.30 -1.43
C SER A 128 0.96 -18.01 -0.21
N ALA A 129 0.52 -16.76 -0.03
CA ALA A 129 -0.32 -16.36 1.09
C ALA A 129 -1.73 -16.96 1.02
N LEU A 130 -2.33 -17.03 -0.17
CA LEU A 130 -3.61 -17.68 -0.41
C LEU A 130 -3.50 -19.20 -0.24
N GLY A 131 -2.44 -19.83 -0.76
CA GLY A 131 -2.17 -21.26 -0.56
C GLY A 131 -1.96 -21.62 0.91
N GLU A 132 -1.33 -20.76 1.72
CA GLU A 132 -1.22 -20.95 3.18
C GLU A 132 -2.60 -20.98 3.85
N LEU A 133 -3.54 -20.09 3.45
CA LEU A 133 -4.92 -20.08 3.98
C LEU A 133 -5.70 -21.31 3.53
N GLU A 134 -5.54 -21.76 2.29
CA GLU A 134 -6.15 -22.98 1.78
C GLU A 134 -5.69 -24.19 2.58
N ALA A 135 -4.38 -24.35 2.78
CA ALA A 135 -3.80 -25.45 3.54
C ALA A 135 -4.27 -25.48 5.01
N GLN A 136 -4.69 -24.34 5.56
CA GLN A 136 -5.27 -24.23 6.90
C GLN A 136 -6.79 -24.40 6.93
N GLY A 137 -7.41 -24.80 5.83
CA GLY A 137 -8.85 -25.09 5.73
C GLY A 137 -9.74 -23.83 5.72
N CYS A 138 -9.22 -22.68 5.35
CA CYS A 138 -10.01 -21.46 5.25
C CYS A 138 -10.85 -21.47 3.98
N ASN A 139 -12.16 -21.60 4.10
CA ASN A 139 -13.13 -21.52 3.00
C ASN A 139 -13.81 -20.16 2.90
N LYS A 140 -13.53 -19.25 3.81
CA LYS A 140 -13.93 -17.84 3.80
C LYS A 140 -12.68 -16.98 4.00
N ILE A 141 -12.43 -16.05 3.09
CA ILE A 141 -11.23 -15.22 3.13
C ILE A 141 -11.63 -13.74 3.05
N LEU A 142 -11.21 -12.97 4.05
CA LEU A 142 -11.26 -11.52 4.03
C LEU A 142 -9.94 -10.98 3.49
N VAL A 143 -9.97 -10.27 2.38
CA VAL A 143 -8.82 -9.56 1.83
C VAL A 143 -8.80 -8.14 2.35
N LEU A 144 -7.73 -7.78 3.08
CA LEU A 144 -7.49 -6.44 3.62
C LEU A 144 -6.23 -5.85 3.00
N PRO A 145 -6.35 -5.01 1.95
CA PRO A 145 -5.23 -4.22 1.47
C PRO A 145 -4.77 -3.24 2.54
N LEU A 146 -3.46 -3.17 2.79
CA LEU A 146 -2.89 -2.25 3.79
C LEU A 146 -2.78 -0.82 3.25
N TYR A 147 -3.74 -0.42 2.42
CA TYR A 147 -3.92 0.92 1.87
C TYR A 147 -5.24 1.48 2.36
N PRO A 148 -5.23 2.49 3.23
CA PRO A 148 -6.47 3.07 3.76
C PRO A 148 -7.36 3.68 2.68
N GLN A 149 -6.73 4.37 1.71
CA GLN A 149 -7.40 4.97 0.55
C GLN A 149 -7.36 4.00 -0.63
N TYR A 150 -8.48 3.84 -1.32
CA TYR A 150 -8.51 3.13 -2.59
C TYR A 150 -7.74 3.91 -3.66
N ALA A 151 -6.94 3.21 -4.44
CA ALA A 151 -6.49 3.64 -5.76
C ALA A 151 -6.47 2.42 -6.69
N ALA A 152 -6.69 2.65 -7.99
CA ALA A 152 -6.62 1.56 -8.96
C ALA A 152 -5.23 0.90 -8.96
N SER A 153 -4.16 1.69 -8.81
CA SER A 153 -2.76 1.24 -8.78
C SER A 153 -2.31 0.60 -7.46
N SER A 154 -3.15 0.52 -6.45
CA SER A 154 -2.88 -0.13 -5.17
C SER A 154 -3.93 -1.19 -4.86
N THR A 155 -5.08 -0.81 -4.33
CA THR A 155 -6.17 -1.72 -3.97
C THR A 155 -6.70 -2.48 -5.20
N GLY A 156 -6.81 -1.82 -6.36
CA GLY A 156 -7.20 -2.47 -7.61
C GLY A 156 -6.20 -3.54 -8.07
N SER A 157 -4.89 -3.27 -7.94
CA SER A 157 -3.84 -4.26 -8.23
C SER A 157 -3.88 -5.46 -7.28
N VAL A 158 -4.21 -5.25 -5.99
CA VAL A 158 -4.45 -6.35 -5.04
C VAL A 158 -5.62 -7.21 -5.51
N PHE A 159 -6.73 -6.59 -5.90
CA PHE A 159 -7.90 -7.31 -6.41
C PHE A 159 -7.53 -8.19 -7.61
N ASP A 160 -6.82 -7.63 -8.59
CA ASP A 160 -6.38 -8.38 -9.78
C ASP A 160 -5.41 -9.52 -9.44
N ALA A 161 -4.52 -9.32 -8.47
CA ALA A 161 -3.58 -10.36 -8.03
C ALA A 161 -4.31 -11.53 -7.35
N VAL A 162 -5.27 -11.24 -6.47
CA VAL A 162 -6.12 -12.25 -5.82
C VAL A 162 -6.99 -12.97 -6.85
N ALA A 163 -7.68 -12.25 -7.72
CA ALA A 163 -8.55 -12.83 -8.74
C ALA A 163 -7.78 -13.74 -9.70
N ARG A 164 -6.58 -13.32 -10.12
CA ARG A 164 -5.70 -14.11 -11.00
C ARG A 164 -5.29 -15.42 -10.34
N GLU A 165 -4.93 -15.42 -9.07
CA GLU A 165 -4.58 -16.64 -8.35
C GLU A 165 -5.80 -17.56 -8.22
N LEU A 166 -6.91 -17.05 -7.75
CA LEU A 166 -8.14 -17.83 -7.53
C LEU A 166 -8.74 -18.39 -8.82
N SER A 167 -8.54 -17.72 -9.97
CA SER A 167 -9.00 -18.24 -11.27
C SER A 167 -8.33 -19.56 -11.66
N SER A 168 -7.22 -19.91 -11.03
CA SER A 168 -6.53 -21.21 -11.22
C SER A 168 -7.01 -22.31 -10.26
N TRP A 169 -7.84 -21.98 -9.27
CA TRP A 169 -8.29 -22.93 -8.26
C TRP A 169 -9.54 -23.70 -8.70
N ARG A 170 -9.62 -24.98 -8.34
CA ARG A 170 -10.81 -25.79 -8.60
C ARG A 170 -11.96 -25.41 -7.67
N ASN A 171 -11.67 -25.18 -6.41
CA ASN A 171 -12.63 -24.73 -5.39
C ASN A 171 -12.25 -23.31 -4.96
N VAL A 172 -13.14 -22.34 -5.20
CA VAL A 172 -12.92 -20.93 -4.86
C VAL A 172 -13.62 -20.65 -3.53
N PRO A 173 -12.90 -20.14 -2.51
CA PRO A 173 -13.48 -19.78 -1.23
C PRO A 173 -14.44 -18.57 -1.34
N ASP A 174 -15.30 -18.37 -0.32
CA ASP A 174 -16.07 -17.10 -0.19
C ASP A 174 -15.09 -15.95 0.08
N ILE A 175 -15.05 -14.97 -0.83
CA ILE A 175 -14.14 -13.83 -0.76
C ILE A 175 -14.88 -12.58 -0.36
N ARG A 176 -14.40 -11.93 0.70
CA ARG A 176 -14.75 -10.57 1.09
C ARG A 176 -13.56 -9.66 0.88
N PHE A 177 -13.78 -8.49 0.29
CA PHE A 177 -12.74 -7.55 -0.06
C PHE A 177 -13.03 -6.17 0.54
N ILE A 178 -12.09 -5.64 1.34
CA ILE A 178 -12.17 -4.30 1.88
C ILE A 178 -11.52 -3.35 0.89
N SER A 179 -12.30 -2.50 0.26
CA SER A 179 -11.79 -1.56 -0.75
C SER A 179 -11.12 -0.33 -0.14
N SER A 180 -11.59 0.13 1.02
CA SER A 180 -11.01 1.28 1.74
C SER A 180 -11.47 1.32 3.19
N TYR A 181 -10.67 1.93 4.05
CA TYR A 181 -10.98 2.25 5.45
C TYR A 181 -10.47 3.64 5.84
N ASN A 182 -10.37 4.52 4.85
CA ASN A 182 -9.81 5.87 4.94
C ASN A 182 -10.56 6.83 5.85
N LYS A 183 -11.77 6.48 6.27
CA LYS A 183 -12.66 7.27 7.14
C LYS A 183 -13.02 6.59 8.45
N GLU A 184 -12.49 5.39 8.70
CA GLU A 184 -12.79 4.63 9.91
C GLU A 184 -12.22 5.35 11.15
N ASP A 185 -13.07 5.51 12.17
CA ASP A 185 -12.74 6.32 13.36
C ASP A 185 -11.47 5.84 14.07
N LEU A 186 -11.28 4.54 14.22
CA LEU A 186 -10.07 3.97 14.85
C LEU A 186 -8.81 4.23 14.02
N TYR A 187 -8.92 4.22 12.69
CA TYR A 187 -7.81 4.59 11.81
C TYR A 187 -7.45 6.07 11.96
N ILE A 188 -8.43 6.97 11.92
CA ILE A 188 -8.22 8.41 12.11
C ILE A 188 -7.66 8.71 13.51
N GLU A 189 -8.12 7.99 14.52
CA GLU A 189 -7.60 8.11 15.88
C GLU A 189 -6.13 7.68 15.97
N ALA A 190 -5.76 6.55 15.35
CA ALA A 190 -4.37 6.11 15.29
C ALA A 190 -3.46 7.14 14.63
N LEU A 191 -3.90 7.76 13.50
CA LEU A 191 -3.17 8.85 12.86
C LEU A 191 -3.01 10.06 13.80
N ALA A 192 -4.11 10.48 14.44
CA ALA A 192 -4.08 11.61 15.36
C ALA A 192 -3.16 11.37 16.57
N ASN A 193 -3.15 10.14 17.09
CA ASN A 193 -2.28 9.76 18.21
C ASN A 193 -0.81 9.80 17.80
N SER A 194 -0.44 9.33 16.60
CA SER A 194 0.94 9.42 16.13
C SER A 194 1.43 10.86 15.97
N VAL A 195 0.56 11.77 15.50
CA VAL A 195 0.87 13.22 15.45
C VAL A 195 1.06 13.78 16.85
N LYS A 196 0.16 13.47 17.80
CA LYS A 196 0.24 13.95 19.18
C LYS A 196 1.49 13.43 19.91
N GLU A 197 1.88 12.17 19.67
CA GLU A 197 3.11 11.59 20.22
C GLU A 197 4.35 12.31 19.70
N TYR A 198 4.40 12.57 18.40
CA TYR A 198 5.48 13.37 17.82
C TYR A 198 5.54 14.78 18.44
N GLN A 199 4.39 15.43 18.60
CA GLN A 199 4.31 16.78 19.19
C GLN A 199 4.75 16.84 20.65
N LYS A 200 4.52 15.79 21.43
CA LYS A 200 5.00 15.69 22.82
C LYS A 200 6.53 15.73 22.93
N ILE A 201 7.21 15.15 21.95
CA ILE A 201 8.68 15.03 21.93
C ILE A 201 9.31 16.27 21.30
N ASN A 202 8.75 16.74 20.17
CA ASN A 202 9.38 17.74 19.30
C ASN A 202 8.73 19.14 19.37
N GLY A 203 7.68 19.29 20.17
CA GLY A 203 6.89 20.54 20.22
C GLY A 203 5.82 20.59 19.14
N LYS A 204 4.86 21.51 19.31
CA LYS A 204 3.75 21.71 18.36
C LYS A 204 4.23 22.55 17.18
N PRO A 205 4.12 22.05 15.93
CA PRO A 205 4.45 22.81 14.73
C PRO A 205 3.38 23.86 14.43
N ASP A 206 3.75 24.92 13.69
CA ASP A 206 2.80 25.93 13.20
C ASP A 206 1.84 25.35 12.16
N PHE A 207 2.31 24.36 11.40
CA PHE A 207 1.59 23.83 10.25
C PHE A 207 1.73 22.31 10.12
N LEU A 208 0.64 21.63 9.75
CA LEU A 208 0.62 20.21 9.42
C LEU A 208 0.44 20.04 7.91
N LEU A 209 1.45 19.54 7.22
CA LEU A 209 1.39 19.22 5.79
C LEU A 209 1.20 17.71 5.59
N MET A 210 0.03 17.32 5.13
CA MET A 210 -0.30 15.93 4.85
C MET A 210 0.03 15.61 3.39
N SER A 211 1.04 14.77 3.18
CA SER A 211 1.56 14.43 1.85
C SER A 211 1.17 13.01 1.47
N TYR A 212 0.48 12.86 0.35
CA TYR A 212 0.07 11.59 -0.23
C TYR A 212 0.83 11.31 -1.51
N HIS A 213 0.94 10.05 -1.90
CA HIS A 213 1.48 9.72 -3.22
C HIS A 213 0.54 10.24 -4.30
N GLY A 214 1.07 10.98 -5.27
CA GLY A 214 0.27 11.51 -6.39
C GLY A 214 -0.18 10.40 -7.36
N ILE A 215 -1.26 10.67 -8.07
CA ILE A 215 -1.65 9.90 -9.26
C ILE A 215 -1.77 10.84 -10.46
N PRO A 216 -1.57 10.35 -11.70
CA PRO A 216 -1.87 11.14 -12.90
C PRO A 216 -3.32 11.64 -12.90
N LYS A 217 -3.53 12.92 -13.23
CA LYS A 217 -4.87 13.51 -13.29
C LYS A 217 -5.84 12.70 -14.15
N LYS A 218 -5.35 12.15 -15.27
CA LYS A 218 -6.16 11.29 -16.16
C LYS A 218 -6.77 10.07 -15.47
N TYR A 219 -6.18 9.55 -14.36
CA TYR A 219 -6.78 8.42 -13.62
C TYR A 219 -7.98 8.90 -12.80
N PHE A 220 -7.86 10.07 -12.18
CA PHE A 220 -8.99 10.71 -11.53
C PHE A 220 -10.13 10.99 -12.52
N ASP A 221 -9.82 11.55 -13.69
CA ASP A 221 -10.80 11.83 -14.75
C ASP A 221 -11.50 10.56 -15.27
N LYS A 222 -10.86 9.40 -15.12
CA LYS A 222 -11.42 8.07 -15.42
C LYS A 222 -12.17 7.41 -14.25
N GLY A 223 -12.33 8.11 -13.14
CA GLY A 223 -13.13 7.65 -11.99
C GLY A 223 -12.33 7.09 -10.82
N ASP A 224 -10.98 7.19 -10.78
CA ASP A 224 -10.22 6.84 -9.59
C ASP A 224 -10.40 7.92 -8.52
N ASN A 225 -11.18 7.62 -7.50
CA ASN A 225 -11.56 8.57 -6.45
C ASN A 225 -10.52 8.72 -5.32
N TYR A 226 -9.30 8.22 -5.52
CA TYR A 226 -8.22 8.30 -4.54
C TYR A 226 -8.00 9.71 -3.95
N PRO A 227 -7.94 10.80 -4.76
CA PRO A 227 -7.75 12.15 -4.21
C PRO A 227 -8.87 12.57 -3.27
N CYS A 228 -10.12 12.19 -3.56
CA CYS A 228 -11.26 12.47 -2.69
C CYS A 228 -11.15 11.74 -1.34
N GLN A 229 -10.65 10.51 -1.36
CA GLN A 229 -10.42 9.73 -0.14
C GLN A 229 -9.27 10.32 0.69
N CYS A 230 -8.19 10.77 0.06
CA CYS A 230 -7.11 11.50 0.73
C CYS A 230 -7.64 12.80 1.38
N CYS A 231 -8.46 13.56 0.66
CA CYS A 231 -9.10 14.76 1.17
C CYS A 231 -9.97 14.45 2.40
N LYS A 232 -10.77 13.39 2.35
CA LYS A 232 -11.61 12.97 3.48
C LYS A 232 -10.79 12.57 4.70
N THR A 233 -9.74 11.78 4.51
CA THR A 233 -8.80 11.42 5.60
C THR A 233 -8.17 12.66 6.21
N SER A 234 -7.68 13.59 5.38
CA SER A 234 -7.04 14.83 5.84
C SER A 234 -7.98 15.70 6.65
N PHE A 235 -9.21 15.86 6.18
CA PHE A 235 -10.25 16.62 6.88
C PHE A 235 -10.57 16.01 8.25
N LEU A 236 -10.78 14.70 8.30
CA LEU A 236 -11.09 13.99 9.54
C LEU A 236 -9.93 14.03 10.54
N LEU A 237 -8.68 13.87 10.06
CA LEU A 237 -7.50 14.00 10.90
C LEU A 237 -7.34 15.40 11.45
N ALA A 238 -7.50 16.43 10.62
CA ALA A 238 -7.43 17.83 11.06
C ALA A 238 -8.52 18.13 12.10
N SER A 239 -9.75 17.64 11.89
CA SER A 239 -10.86 17.78 12.85
C SER A 239 -10.54 17.09 14.18
N LYS A 240 -9.97 15.87 14.16
CA LYS A 240 -9.58 15.11 15.37
C LYS A 240 -8.43 15.78 16.15
N LEU A 241 -7.61 16.57 15.45
CA LEU A 241 -6.52 17.37 16.03
C LEU A 241 -6.95 18.79 16.41
N ASN A 242 -8.20 19.17 16.17
CA ASN A 242 -8.73 20.53 16.36
C ASN A 242 -7.92 21.61 15.62
N LEU A 243 -7.49 21.32 14.38
CA LEU A 243 -6.76 22.25 13.54
C LEU A 243 -7.73 23.14 12.76
N LYS A 244 -7.40 24.44 12.69
CA LYS A 244 -8.09 25.40 11.82
C LYS A 244 -7.65 25.21 10.36
N PRO A 245 -8.46 25.64 9.36
CA PRO A 245 -8.13 25.49 7.94
C PRO A 245 -6.77 26.04 7.53
N GLU A 246 -6.31 27.10 8.15
CA GLU A 246 -5.03 27.75 7.90
C GLU A 246 -3.82 27.03 8.51
N GLN A 247 -4.04 26.01 9.36
CA GLN A 247 -3.00 25.27 10.07
C GLN A 247 -2.62 23.94 9.40
N TYR A 248 -3.30 23.54 8.34
CA TYR A 248 -2.98 22.31 7.63
C TYR A 248 -3.25 22.40 6.13
N LYS A 249 -2.64 21.49 5.37
CA LYS A 249 -2.93 21.32 3.95
C LYS A 249 -2.67 19.87 3.53
N MET A 250 -3.50 19.38 2.61
CA MET A 250 -3.26 18.15 1.88
C MET A 250 -2.48 18.45 0.60
N THR A 251 -1.50 17.61 0.29
CA THR A 251 -0.66 17.72 -0.90
C THR A 251 -0.31 16.36 -1.48
N PHE A 252 0.24 16.35 -2.69
CA PHE A 252 0.69 15.15 -3.38
C PHE A 252 2.18 15.21 -3.70
N GLN A 253 2.86 14.08 -3.56
CA GLN A 253 4.28 13.90 -3.88
C GLN A 253 4.47 12.89 -5.03
N SER A 254 5.74 12.71 -5.45
CA SER A 254 6.18 11.63 -6.34
C SER A 254 5.67 11.74 -7.78
N ARG A 255 5.45 12.95 -8.30
CA ARG A 255 5.15 13.16 -9.71
C ARG A 255 6.28 12.64 -10.62
N LEU A 256 5.93 11.99 -11.72
CA LEU A 256 6.87 11.40 -12.66
C LEU A 256 6.47 11.68 -14.10
N GLY A 257 7.48 11.97 -14.94
CA GLY A 257 7.30 12.19 -16.39
C GLY A 257 6.62 13.49 -16.73
N VAL A 258 6.02 13.54 -17.92
CA VAL A 258 5.42 14.77 -18.50
C VAL A 258 3.89 14.86 -18.32
N ALA A 259 3.27 13.82 -17.78
CA ALA A 259 1.83 13.81 -17.55
C ALA A 259 1.46 14.83 -16.45
N GLU A 260 0.27 15.38 -16.52
CA GLU A 260 -0.30 16.18 -15.43
C GLU A 260 -0.70 15.26 -14.28
N TRP A 261 -0.23 15.59 -13.08
CA TRP A 261 -0.53 14.89 -11.83
C TRP A 261 -1.48 15.70 -10.97
N MET A 262 -2.13 15.03 -10.02
CA MET A 262 -2.97 15.71 -9.04
C MET A 262 -2.17 16.77 -8.28
N LYS A 263 -2.75 17.95 -8.12
CA LYS A 263 -2.23 19.10 -7.37
C LYS A 263 -2.90 19.14 -5.99
N ASP A 264 -2.38 19.82 -4.96
CA ASP A 264 -1.16 20.64 -4.92
C ASP A 264 0.09 19.79 -4.66
N TYR A 265 1.25 20.26 -5.11
CA TYR A 265 2.50 19.51 -4.94
C TYR A 265 3.17 19.81 -3.60
N THR A 266 3.67 18.78 -2.92
CA THR A 266 4.30 18.87 -1.60
C THR A 266 5.53 19.77 -1.61
N ASP A 267 6.42 19.61 -2.58
CA ASP A 267 7.67 20.39 -2.69
C ASP A 267 7.42 21.87 -2.97
N GLU A 268 6.43 22.20 -3.78
CA GLU A 268 6.03 23.59 -4.08
C GLU A 268 5.35 24.22 -2.87
N THR A 269 4.49 23.47 -2.20
CA THR A 269 3.83 23.95 -0.98
C THR A 269 4.85 24.24 0.10
N LEU A 270 5.78 23.33 0.40
CA LEU A 270 6.84 23.53 1.39
C LEU A 270 7.64 24.82 1.12
N LYS A 271 8.03 25.07 -0.13
CA LYS A 271 8.75 26.29 -0.52
C LYS A 271 7.93 27.58 -0.29
N SER A 272 6.61 27.48 -0.32
CA SER A 272 5.72 28.65 -0.14
C SER A 272 5.42 28.99 1.34
N LEU A 273 5.62 28.05 2.27
CA LEU A 273 5.26 28.22 3.69
C LEU A 273 6.01 29.39 4.37
N PRO A 274 7.33 29.61 4.17
CA PRO A 274 8.04 30.72 4.81
C PRO A 274 7.47 32.10 4.44
N ALA A 275 7.06 32.29 3.18
CA ALA A 275 6.44 33.54 2.74
C ALA A 275 5.08 33.82 3.41
N LYS A 276 4.45 32.81 4.01
CA LYS A 276 3.21 32.91 4.80
C LYS A 276 3.48 33.07 6.32
N GLY A 277 4.73 33.25 6.70
CA GLY A 277 5.13 33.39 8.10
C GLY A 277 5.17 32.07 8.89
N ILE A 278 5.04 30.92 8.24
CA ILE A 278 5.14 29.60 8.87
C ILE A 278 6.61 29.28 9.15
N LYS A 279 6.97 29.10 10.41
CA LYS A 279 8.35 28.85 10.86
C LYS A 279 8.63 27.36 11.06
N SER A 280 7.62 26.57 11.39
CA SER A 280 7.76 25.14 11.63
C SER A 280 6.63 24.35 10.95
N CYS A 281 6.98 23.25 10.29
CA CYS A 281 6.03 22.41 9.58
C CYS A 281 6.29 20.94 9.90
N LEU A 282 5.26 20.24 10.37
CA LEU A 282 5.27 18.78 10.41
C LEU A 282 4.82 18.23 9.06
N LEU A 283 5.74 17.60 8.35
CA LEU A 283 5.41 16.83 7.16
C LEU A 283 4.94 15.44 7.60
N TYR A 284 3.66 15.18 7.40
CA TYR A 284 3.04 13.90 7.70
C TYR A 284 2.76 13.16 6.39
N THR A 285 3.47 12.07 6.16
CA THR A 285 3.24 11.22 4.99
C THR A 285 2.27 10.12 5.36
N SER A 286 1.30 9.84 4.49
CA SER A 286 0.55 8.59 4.60
C SER A 286 1.56 7.46 4.47
N PRO A 287 1.53 6.45 5.38
CA PRO A 287 2.50 5.36 5.31
C PRO A 287 2.36 4.66 3.97
N SER A 288 3.19 5.11 3.04
CA SER A 288 3.40 4.48 1.75
C SER A 288 4.71 3.71 1.83
N PRO A 289 4.72 2.48 1.33
CA PRO A 289 5.95 1.68 1.32
C PRO A 289 7.09 2.24 0.49
N ARG A 290 6.91 3.38 -0.12
CA ARG A 290 7.90 4.06 -0.97
C ARG A 290 8.46 5.35 -0.36
N ASP A 291 7.92 5.79 0.75
CA ASP A 291 8.31 7.03 1.41
C ASP A 291 9.32 6.77 2.52
#